data_972a9f750ea11ee9562fda1adfe35b87
#
_entry.id   972a9f750ea11ee9562fda1adfe35b87
#
_cell.length_a   1.000
_cell.length_b   1.000
_cell.length_c   1.000
_cell.angle_alpha   90.00
_cell.angle_beta   90.00
_cell.angle_gamma   90.00
#
_symmetry.space_group_name_H-M   'P 1'
#
loop_
_entity.id
_entity.type
_entity.pdbx_description
1 polymer ?
#
loop_
_entity_poly.entity_id
_entity_poly.type
_entity_poly.pdbx_seq_one_letter_code
_entity_poly.pdbx_strand_id
1 'polypeptide(L)'
;MIMRDVNNGLQSPYIEILLLINIVYFILQSSKVLDKNLAVSESKLDGSSCVSSNDEQFKLDPWFVTGFVDAEGSFSITVIKDPRYKAGFRVEALFSISLHKKDVRVLELIQAFFGGAGKINFETKRDVVSYLIRSKKQLGDILLPHFDQFPLITQKLGDYILFKKAFELISKDAHLTEEGLKQIVAIKAKLNLGLSDKLKDAFPILPSVHKPLFFDPEIPSPYWVAGFTSGEGSFYVRVSESSYTKSGSQVQLSFYITQHIRDKYILSKLISYFEVGRLHDSYGKGWASYECSKFSDIKLNIIPFFSKYPIVGLKNKDFQDWCKIANLVETKDHLTEEGLTKIVEIKKGMNKQRSWDD
;
A
#
# COMPACT_ATOMS: atom_id res chain seq x y z
N MET A 1 -44.35 5.06 -37.12
CA MET A 1 -43.82 6.17 -37.94
C MET A 1 -43.09 7.14 -37.04
N ILE A 2 -41.78 7.20 -37.29
CA ILE A 2 -40.75 8.14 -36.88
C ILE A 2 -40.11 7.86 -35.52
N MET A 3 -39.04 7.05 -35.58
CA MET A 3 -37.84 7.20 -34.72
C MET A 3 -37.13 8.49 -35.14
N ARG A 4 -36.58 9.20 -34.16
CA ARG A 4 -35.49 10.16 -34.39
C ARG A 4 -34.47 10.06 -33.26
N ASP A 5 -33.26 9.81 -33.73
CA ASP A 5 -31.98 9.80 -33.08
C ASP A 5 -31.73 11.01 -32.15
N VAL A 6 -31.11 10.72 -31.01
CA VAL A 6 -30.24 11.68 -30.30
C VAL A 6 -29.00 10.95 -29.82
N ASN A 7 -28.05 10.80 -30.73
CA ASN A 7 -26.65 10.52 -30.38
C ASN A 7 -25.82 11.61 -31.06
N ASN A 8 -25.38 12.61 -30.29
CA ASN A 8 -24.25 13.47 -30.62
C ASN A 8 -23.84 14.28 -29.37
N GLY A 9 -23.09 13.62 -28.48
CA GLY A 9 -22.28 14.28 -27.47
C GLY A 9 -20.88 14.49 -28.03
N LEU A 10 -20.55 15.72 -28.36
CA LEU A 10 -19.26 16.20 -28.84
C LEU A 10 -18.11 15.73 -27.93
N GLN A 11 -17.36 14.73 -28.37
CA GLN A 11 -16.03 14.45 -27.85
C GLN A 11 -15.09 15.53 -28.41
N SER A 12 -14.56 16.37 -27.53
CA SER A 12 -13.59 17.40 -27.89
C SER A 12 -12.31 16.75 -28.44
N PRO A 13 -11.83 17.11 -29.65
CA PRO A 13 -10.61 16.55 -30.23
C PRO A 13 -9.35 16.78 -29.36
N TYR A 14 -9.41 17.69 -28.42
CA TYR A 14 -8.34 17.92 -27.43
C TYR A 14 -8.13 16.77 -26.44
N ILE A 15 -9.17 15.99 -26.12
CA ILE A 15 -9.08 14.85 -25.20
C ILE A 15 -8.37 13.67 -25.88
N GLU A 16 -8.63 13.42 -27.15
CA GLU A 16 -7.95 12.37 -27.93
C GLU A 16 -6.48 12.71 -28.16
N ILE A 17 -6.16 13.98 -28.44
CA ILE A 17 -4.77 14.43 -28.62
C ILE A 17 -3.99 14.30 -27.29
N LEU A 18 -4.56 14.64 -26.14
CA LEU A 18 -3.95 14.47 -24.84
C LEU A 18 -3.74 12.98 -24.47
N LEU A 19 -4.66 12.11 -24.82
CA LEU A 19 -4.52 10.67 -24.65
C LEU A 19 -3.40 10.10 -25.54
N LEU A 20 -3.33 10.51 -26.81
CA LEU A 20 -2.27 10.10 -27.75
C LEU A 20 -0.89 10.60 -27.32
N ILE A 21 -0.78 11.82 -26.82
CA ILE A 21 0.49 12.38 -26.30
C ILE A 21 0.95 11.59 -25.08
N ASN A 22 0.05 11.24 -24.16
CA ASN A 22 0.39 10.43 -22.99
C ASN A 22 0.79 8.99 -23.36
N ILE A 23 0.14 8.38 -24.36
CA ILE A 23 0.50 7.04 -24.87
C ILE A 23 1.87 7.07 -25.55
N VAL A 24 2.17 8.08 -26.39
CA VAL A 24 3.48 8.22 -27.02
C VAL A 24 4.58 8.50 -25.98
N TYR A 25 4.31 9.31 -24.98
CA TYR A 25 5.25 9.58 -23.89
C TYR A 25 5.54 8.31 -23.07
N PHE A 26 4.52 7.50 -22.81
CA PHE A 26 4.65 6.22 -22.10
C PHE A 26 5.46 5.19 -22.92
N ILE A 27 5.24 5.10 -24.24
CA ILE A 27 6.00 4.22 -25.13
C ILE A 27 7.48 4.65 -25.21
N LEU A 28 7.76 5.95 -25.27
CA LEU A 28 9.14 6.48 -25.30
C LEU A 28 9.88 6.31 -23.97
N GLN A 29 9.18 6.30 -22.84
CA GLN A 29 9.77 5.97 -21.54
C GLN A 29 10.06 4.48 -21.40
N SER A 30 9.16 3.63 -21.91
CA SER A 30 9.32 2.17 -21.85
C SER A 30 10.50 1.68 -22.71
N SER A 31 10.75 2.29 -23.88
CA SER A 31 11.90 1.94 -24.74
C SER A 31 13.24 2.34 -24.11
N LYS A 32 13.33 3.44 -23.38
CA LYS A 32 14.55 3.87 -22.66
C LYS A 32 14.89 2.98 -21.46
N VAL A 33 13.90 2.30 -20.88
CA VAL A 33 14.13 1.34 -19.78
C VAL A 33 14.59 -0.01 -20.31
N LEU A 34 14.16 -0.44 -21.52
CA LEU A 34 14.62 -1.69 -22.13
C LEU A 34 16.11 -1.63 -22.52
N ASP A 35 16.59 -0.49 -23.04
CA ASP A 35 17.99 -0.34 -23.47
C ASP A 35 19.00 -0.32 -22.31
N LYS A 36 18.57 0.04 -21.09
CA LYS A 36 19.42 0.00 -19.89
C LYS A 36 19.50 -1.37 -19.22
N ASN A 37 18.55 -2.26 -19.45
CA ASN A 37 18.52 -3.57 -18.83
C ASN A 37 19.29 -4.66 -19.62
N LEU A 38 19.75 -4.38 -20.84
CA LEU A 38 20.54 -5.31 -21.65
C LEU A 38 22.07 -5.22 -21.41
N ALA A 39 22.55 -4.29 -20.60
CA ALA A 39 23.99 -4.03 -20.40
C ALA A 39 24.56 -4.60 -19.09
N VAL A 40 23.80 -5.38 -18.32
CA VAL A 40 24.30 -6.02 -17.08
C VAL A 40 23.94 -7.49 -17.09
N SER A 41 24.70 -8.28 -17.82
CA SER A 41 24.79 -9.72 -17.62
C SER A 41 26.27 -10.15 -17.60
N GLU A 42 26.57 -11.05 -16.67
CA GLU A 42 27.82 -11.74 -16.42
C GLU A 42 28.81 -11.11 -15.43
N SER A 43 28.62 -11.40 -14.15
CA SER A 43 29.71 -11.65 -13.21
C SER A 43 29.33 -12.71 -12.18
N LYS A 44 30.11 -13.71 -12.10
CA LYS A 44 30.20 -14.94 -11.32
C LYS A 44 29.57 -14.90 -9.92
N LEU A 45 28.80 -15.96 -9.66
CA LEU A 45 28.47 -16.46 -8.32
C LEU A 45 29.74 -16.99 -7.64
N ASP A 46 30.17 -16.31 -6.60
CA ASP A 46 31.03 -16.90 -5.58
C ASP A 46 30.33 -16.75 -4.22
N GLY A 47 30.16 -17.88 -3.58
CA GLY A 47 29.52 -17.98 -2.27
C GLY A 47 30.44 -17.46 -1.17
N SER A 48 29.81 -17.01 -0.09
CA SER A 48 30.40 -16.58 1.18
C SER A 48 30.76 -15.10 1.25
N SER A 49 29.90 -14.35 1.95
CA SER A 49 30.44 -13.45 2.96
C SER A 49 29.34 -12.91 3.86
N CYS A 50 29.63 -13.00 5.14
CA CYS A 50 28.95 -12.41 6.27
C CYS A 50 28.65 -10.91 6.07
N VAL A 51 27.50 -10.51 6.58
CA VAL A 51 27.06 -9.14 6.72
C VAL A 51 28.12 -8.31 7.43
N SER A 52 28.79 -7.43 6.70
CA SER A 52 29.53 -6.32 7.26
C SER A 52 28.54 -5.16 7.44
N SER A 53 28.50 -4.63 8.65
CA SER A 53 27.82 -3.41 9.05
C SER A 53 28.44 -2.21 8.34
N ASN A 54 27.93 -1.87 7.17
CA ASN A 54 28.07 -0.54 6.58
C ASN A 54 26.67 0.05 6.50
N ASP A 55 26.44 1.12 7.28
CA ASP A 55 25.31 2.04 7.17
C ASP A 55 25.36 2.81 5.83
N GLU A 56 25.38 2.11 4.70
CA GLU A 56 24.95 2.68 3.45
C GLU A 56 23.46 2.96 3.60
N GLN A 57 23.11 4.23 3.54
CA GLN A 57 21.78 4.78 3.75
C GLN A 57 20.77 4.04 2.85
N PHE A 58 20.05 3.04 3.41
CA PHE A 58 19.04 2.27 2.70
C PHE A 58 17.97 3.22 2.17
N LYS A 59 17.97 3.42 0.85
CA LYS A 59 17.05 4.33 0.17
C LYS A 59 15.86 3.55 -0.39
N LEU A 60 14.65 3.95 0.01
CA LEU A 60 13.43 3.36 -0.52
C LEU A 60 13.26 3.68 -2.02
N ASP A 61 12.80 2.69 -2.79
CA ASP A 61 12.33 2.91 -4.15
C ASP A 61 11.02 3.70 -4.15
N PRO A 62 10.78 4.62 -5.10
CA PRO A 62 9.53 5.38 -5.17
C PRO A 62 8.27 4.51 -5.23
N TRP A 63 8.30 3.42 -5.99
CA TRP A 63 7.17 2.48 -6.06
C TRP A 63 6.95 1.72 -4.76
N PHE A 64 8.02 1.47 -3.98
CA PHE A 64 7.86 0.91 -2.63
C PHE A 64 7.03 1.84 -1.75
N VAL A 65 7.34 3.14 -1.76
CA VAL A 65 6.59 4.15 -0.99
C VAL A 65 5.14 4.20 -1.43
N THR A 66 4.86 4.19 -2.74
CA THR A 66 3.49 4.15 -3.26
C THR A 66 2.76 2.88 -2.84
N GLY A 67 3.39 1.70 -2.96
CA GLY A 67 2.78 0.43 -2.53
C GLY A 67 2.48 0.41 -1.03
N PHE A 68 3.40 0.93 -0.21
CA PHE A 68 3.17 1.05 1.23
C PHE A 68 2.05 2.04 1.57
N VAL A 69 1.93 3.15 0.83
CA VAL A 69 0.82 4.11 0.99
C VAL A 69 -0.50 3.52 0.49
N ASP A 70 -0.51 2.74 -0.58
CA ASP A 70 -1.70 1.97 -0.98
C ASP A 70 -2.19 1.04 0.14
N ALA A 71 -1.29 0.46 0.93
CA ALA A 71 -1.62 -0.31 2.12
C ALA A 71 -2.11 0.59 3.27
N GLU A 72 -1.25 1.44 3.81
CA GLU A 72 -1.37 2.07 5.13
C GLU A 72 -1.64 3.59 5.09
N GLY A 73 -1.48 4.23 3.93
CA GLY A 73 -1.61 5.69 3.82
C GLY A 73 -3.06 6.20 3.90
N SER A 74 -3.23 7.43 4.34
CA SER A 74 -4.52 8.11 4.41
C SER A 74 -4.42 9.55 3.93
N PHE A 75 -5.33 9.93 3.04
CA PHE A 75 -5.55 11.30 2.58
C PHE A 75 -6.83 11.83 3.21
N SER A 76 -6.75 12.89 3.98
CA SER A 76 -7.89 13.41 4.72
C SER A 76 -8.01 14.93 4.67
N ILE A 77 -9.25 15.41 4.67
CA ILE A 77 -9.60 16.83 4.84
C ILE A 77 -10.31 16.97 6.17
N THR A 78 -9.77 17.83 7.02
CA THR A 78 -10.37 18.18 8.30
C THR A 78 -11.13 19.49 8.16
N VAL A 79 -12.38 19.52 8.60
CA VAL A 79 -13.23 20.73 8.68
C VAL A 79 -13.78 20.80 10.09
N ILE A 80 -13.36 21.81 10.84
CA ILE A 80 -13.70 22.00 12.25
C ILE A 80 -14.32 23.39 12.42
N LYS A 81 -15.45 23.48 13.13
CA LYS A 81 -16.07 24.76 13.47
C LYS A 81 -15.09 25.58 14.31
N ASP A 82 -14.76 26.78 13.83
CA ASP A 82 -13.84 27.69 14.48
C ASP A 82 -14.26 29.15 14.16
N PRO A 83 -14.84 29.87 15.13
CA PRO A 83 -15.36 31.25 14.93
C PRO A 83 -14.29 32.27 14.54
N ARG A 84 -13.01 31.96 14.73
CA ARG A 84 -11.90 32.84 14.34
C ARG A 84 -11.75 32.98 12.84
N TYR A 85 -12.30 32.04 12.08
CA TYR A 85 -12.25 32.04 10.61
C TYR A 85 -13.50 32.73 10.06
N LYS A 86 -13.33 33.55 9.02
CA LYS A 86 -14.41 34.31 8.37
C LYS A 86 -15.61 33.43 7.97
N ALA A 87 -15.33 32.24 7.44
CA ALA A 87 -16.35 31.26 7.07
C ALA A 87 -16.81 30.38 8.25
N GLY A 88 -16.37 30.66 9.49
CA GLY A 88 -16.73 29.91 10.70
C GLY A 88 -16.12 28.53 10.84
N PHE A 89 -15.24 28.12 9.92
CA PHE A 89 -14.61 26.79 9.93
C PHE A 89 -13.13 26.86 9.57
N ARG A 90 -12.33 26.08 10.28
CA ARG A 90 -10.93 25.79 9.95
C ARG A 90 -10.89 24.57 9.05
N VAL A 91 -10.15 24.68 7.93
CA VAL A 91 -9.96 23.60 6.96
C VAL A 91 -8.48 23.24 6.88
N GLU A 92 -8.17 21.96 6.96
CA GLU A 92 -6.79 21.45 6.83
C GLU A 92 -6.77 20.22 5.94
N ALA A 93 -5.77 20.16 5.06
CA ALA A 93 -5.40 18.95 4.34
C ALA A 93 -4.32 18.19 5.13
N LEU A 94 -4.47 16.88 5.25
CA LEU A 94 -3.58 16.03 6.02
C LEU A 94 -3.30 14.74 5.24
N PHE A 95 -2.03 14.44 5.02
CA PHE A 95 -1.56 13.10 4.70
C PHE A 95 -1.04 12.43 5.96
N SER A 96 -1.36 11.15 6.17
CA SER A 96 -0.91 10.40 7.33
C SER A 96 -0.67 8.93 7.02
N ILE A 97 0.29 8.34 7.75
CA ILE A 97 0.48 6.89 7.88
C ILE A 97 0.57 6.60 9.37
N SER A 98 -0.25 5.67 9.87
CA SER A 98 -0.27 5.31 11.29
C SER A 98 0.01 3.82 11.46
N LEU A 99 1.02 3.48 12.27
CA LEU A 99 1.48 2.13 12.50
C LEU A 99 1.57 1.85 14.00
N HIS A 100 1.78 0.60 14.35
CA HIS A 100 2.20 0.25 15.70
C HIS A 100 3.61 0.81 15.96
N LYS A 101 3.90 1.30 17.16
CA LYS A 101 5.20 1.93 17.51
C LYS A 101 6.44 1.06 17.22
N LYS A 102 6.29 -0.27 17.18
CA LYS A 102 7.33 -1.23 16.77
C LYS A 102 7.87 -0.98 15.37
N ASP A 103 7.04 -0.45 14.47
CA ASP A 103 7.36 -0.20 13.07
C ASP A 103 7.75 1.27 12.80
N VAL A 104 8.14 2.04 13.83
CA VAL A 104 8.56 3.44 13.68
C VAL A 104 9.65 3.60 12.61
N ARG A 105 10.56 2.65 12.50
CA ARG A 105 11.65 2.68 11.51
C ARG A 105 11.14 2.78 10.07
N VAL A 106 10.00 2.18 9.74
CA VAL A 106 9.37 2.31 8.43
C VAL A 106 8.98 3.76 8.15
N LEU A 107 8.39 4.44 9.15
CA LEU A 107 8.00 5.85 9.04
C LEU A 107 9.20 6.78 8.92
N GLU A 108 10.30 6.49 9.62
CA GLU A 108 11.57 7.22 9.51
C GLU A 108 12.17 7.11 8.11
N LEU A 109 12.15 5.92 7.51
CA LEU A 109 12.61 5.70 6.14
C LEU A 109 11.73 6.44 5.11
N ILE A 110 10.41 6.45 5.31
CA ILE A 110 9.48 7.22 4.45
C ILE A 110 9.69 8.72 4.63
N GLN A 111 9.90 9.21 5.86
CA GLN A 111 10.23 10.61 6.11
C GLN A 111 11.55 11.00 5.44
N ALA A 112 12.59 10.17 5.56
CA ALA A 112 13.87 10.38 4.88
C ALA A 112 13.73 10.37 3.36
N PHE A 113 12.91 9.47 2.79
CA PHE A 113 12.58 9.44 1.36
C PHE A 113 11.96 10.76 0.88
N PHE A 114 11.08 11.38 1.68
CA PHE A 114 10.50 12.70 1.41
C PHE A 114 11.39 13.87 1.86
N GLY A 115 12.71 13.67 2.01
CA GLY A 115 13.67 14.72 2.35
C GLY A 115 13.46 15.32 3.74
N GLY A 116 12.96 14.54 4.70
CA GLY A 116 12.67 14.99 6.06
C GLY A 116 11.34 15.75 6.20
N ALA A 117 10.51 15.81 5.15
CA ALA A 117 9.20 16.46 5.24
C ALA A 117 8.29 15.76 6.27
N GLY A 118 7.35 16.51 6.83
CA GLY A 118 6.40 16.01 7.81
C GLY A 118 6.96 15.82 9.22
N LYS A 119 6.17 15.18 10.06
CA LYS A 119 6.52 14.89 11.47
C LYS A 119 6.09 13.48 11.86
N ILE A 120 6.90 12.84 12.68
CA ILE A 120 6.55 11.58 13.34
C ILE A 120 6.09 11.90 14.75
N ASN A 121 4.88 11.47 15.10
CA ASN A 121 4.25 11.69 16.40
C ASN A 121 3.93 10.35 17.06
N PHE A 122 4.27 10.22 18.34
CA PHE A 122 3.92 9.07 19.17
C PHE A 122 2.65 9.37 19.98
N GLU A 123 1.67 8.48 19.94
CA GLU A 123 0.52 8.54 20.84
C GLU A 123 0.85 7.84 22.16
N THR A 124 0.96 8.61 23.25
CA THR A 124 1.34 8.07 24.57
C THR A 124 0.33 7.10 25.19
N LYS A 125 -0.94 7.19 24.81
CA LYS A 125 -2.03 6.34 25.33
C LYS A 125 -2.28 5.06 24.52
N ARG A 126 -1.72 4.98 23.33
CA ARG A 126 -1.86 3.84 22.40
C ARG A 126 -0.49 3.51 21.87
N ASP A 127 -0.26 2.25 21.55
CA ASP A 127 0.99 1.82 20.92
C ASP A 127 1.03 2.20 19.43
N VAL A 128 0.70 3.46 19.12
CA VAL A 128 0.60 4.00 17.76
C VAL A 128 1.62 5.10 17.54
N VAL A 129 2.27 5.05 16.39
CA VAL A 129 3.11 6.11 15.85
C VAL A 129 2.56 6.54 14.50
N SER A 130 2.55 7.86 14.24
CA SER A 130 1.98 8.42 13.01
C SER A 130 2.96 9.35 12.33
N TYR A 131 3.17 9.16 11.04
CA TYR A 131 3.82 10.11 10.15
C TYR A 131 2.78 11.04 9.53
N LEU A 132 2.98 12.36 9.60
CA LEU A 132 1.99 13.37 9.26
C LEU A 132 2.61 14.47 8.39
N ILE A 133 1.98 14.80 7.24
CA ILE A 133 2.30 15.99 6.46
C ILE A 133 1.07 16.90 6.43
N ARG A 134 1.19 18.12 6.99
CA ARG A 134 0.12 19.14 7.07
C ARG A 134 0.48 20.45 6.38
N SER A 135 1.77 20.71 6.18
CA SER A 135 2.25 21.95 5.56
C SER A 135 1.77 22.05 4.11
N LYS A 136 1.06 23.13 3.75
CA LYS A 136 0.65 23.41 2.36
C LYS A 136 1.85 23.28 1.40
N LYS A 137 2.99 23.84 1.79
CA LYS A 137 4.22 23.79 0.97
C LYS A 137 4.69 22.35 0.76
N GLN A 138 4.82 21.55 1.84
CA GLN A 138 5.29 20.18 1.73
C GLN A 138 4.30 19.27 0.99
N LEU A 139 2.99 19.48 1.20
CA LEU A 139 1.96 18.77 0.43
C LEU A 139 2.07 19.07 -1.07
N GLY A 140 2.18 20.37 -1.44
CA GLY A 140 2.22 20.79 -2.83
C GLY A 140 3.55 20.49 -3.54
N ASP A 141 4.69 20.71 -2.86
CA ASP A 141 6.01 20.65 -3.51
C ASP A 141 6.63 19.24 -3.45
N ILE A 142 6.18 18.38 -2.52
CA ILE A 142 6.81 17.09 -2.26
C ILE A 142 5.83 15.92 -2.42
N LEU A 143 4.70 15.94 -1.68
CA LEU A 143 3.80 14.79 -1.64
C LEU A 143 3.02 14.61 -2.95
N LEU A 144 2.35 15.66 -3.43
CA LEU A 144 1.53 15.57 -4.63
C LEU A 144 2.34 15.21 -5.87
N PRO A 145 3.53 15.82 -6.13
CA PRO A 145 4.38 15.44 -7.26
C PRO A 145 4.80 13.97 -7.23
N HIS A 146 5.04 13.40 -6.03
CA HIS A 146 5.36 11.98 -5.92
C HIS A 146 4.22 11.09 -6.44
N PHE A 147 2.98 11.30 -5.96
CA PHE A 147 1.85 10.46 -6.39
C PHE A 147 1.32 10.80 -7.79
N ASP A 148 1.66 11.97 -8.35
CA ASP A 148 1.42 12.27 -9.76
C ASP A 148 2.38 11.47 -10.68
N GLN A 149 3.62 11.26 -10.23
CA GLN A 149 4.63 10.50 -10.98
C GLN A 149 4.54 8.98 -10.71
N PHE A 150 4.22 8.58 -9.49
CA PHE A 150 4.10 7.20 -9.03
C PHE A 150 2.69 6.95 -8.47
N PRO A 151 1.67 6.82 -9.35
CA PRO A 151 0.28 6.79 -8.93
C PRO A 151 -0.08 5.57 -8.09
N LEU A 152 -0.99 5.76 -7.14
CA LEU A 152 -1.66 4.69 -6.42
C LEU A 152 -2.47 3.83 -7.39
N ILE A 153 -2.64 2.54 -7.08
CA ILE A 153 -3.37 1.62 -7.93
C ILE A 153 -4.56 0.94 -7.25
N THR A 154 -4.75 1.16 -5.94
CA THR A 154 -5.94 0.73 -5.21
C THR A 154 -7.07 1.78 -5.33
N GLN A 155 -8.25 1.49 -4.75
CA GLN A 155 -9.33 2.49 -4.64
C GLN A 155 -8.92 3.74 -3.84
N LYS A 156 -7.77 3.71 -3.19
CA LYS A 156 -7.17 4.89 -2.53
C LYS A 156 -6.78 5.98 -3.53
N LEU A 157 -6.54 5.64 -4.79
CA LEU A 157 -6.36 6.61 -5.88
C LEU A 157 -7.55 7.57 -5.97
N GLY A 158 -8.78 7.08 -5.80
CA GLY A 158 -9.97 7.94 -5.75
C GLY A 158 -9.96 8.93 -4.60
N ASP A 159 -9.47 8.50 -3.42
CA ASP A 159 -9.28 9.40 -2.27
C ASP A 159 -8.19 10.43 -2.55
N TYR A 160 -7.07 10.03 -3.16
CA TYR A 160 -5.99 10.93 -3.55
C TYR A 160 -6.46 12.02 -4.52
N ILE A 161 -7.22 11.66 -5.57
CA ILE A 161 -7.74 12.62 -6.55
C ILE A 161 -8.67 13.64 -5.88
N LEU A 162 -9.55 13.20 -5.00
CA LEU A 162 -10.42 14.08 -4.24
C LEU A 162 -9.64 14.96 -3.26
N PHE A 163 -8.63 14.40 -2.59
CA PHE A 163 -7.74 15.15 -1.72
C PHE A 163 -6.99 16.25 -2.49
N LYS A 164 -6.45 15.93 -3.67
CA LYS A 164 -5.75 16.90 -4.54
C LYS A 164 -6.69 18.04 -4.96
N LYS A 165 -7.93 17.74 -5.36
CA LYS A 165 -8.95 18.76 -5.68
C LYS A 165 -9.24 19.68 -4.48
N ALA A 166 -9.41 19.10 -3.29
CA ALA A 166 -9.63 19.91 -2.08
C ALA A 166 -8.40 20.75 -1.74
N PHE A 167 -7.20 20.18 -1.88
CA PHE A 167 -5.94 20.89 -1.66
C PHE A 167 -5.78 22.10 -2.62
N GLU A 168 -6.14 21.96 -3.89
CA GLU A 168 -6.13 23.06 -4.86
C GLU A 168 -7.06 24.21 -4.43
N LEU A 169 -8.26 23.90 -3.95
CA LEU A 169 -9.18 24.91 -3.39
C LEU A 169 -8.58 25.59 -2.15
N ILE A 170 -7.99 24.80 -1.25
CA ILE A 170 -7.32 25.32 -0.04
C ILE A 170 -6.13 26.22 -0.41
N SER A 171 -5.35 25.83 -1.42
CA SER A 171 -4.18 26.59 -1.87
C SER A 171 -4.52 27.95 -2.49
N LYS A 172 -5.68 28.04 -3.12
CA LYS A 172 -6.27 29.29 -3.67
C LYS A 172 -7.08 30.07 -2.63
N ASP A 173 -7.01 29.71 -1.35
CA ASP A 173 -7.77 30.28 -0.25
C ASP A 173 -9.31 30.29 -0.46
N ALA A 174 -9.83 29.45 -1.37
CA ALA A 174 -11.26 29.31 -1.64
C ALA A 174 -12.05 28.88 -0.39
N HIS A 175 -11.42 28.14 0.53
CA HIS A 175 -12.01 27.73 1.82
C HIS A 175 -12.40 28.90 2.74
N LEU A 176 -11.95 30.13 2.45
CA LEU A 176 -12.32 31.33 3.18
C LEU A 176 -13.65 31.94 2.71
N THR A 177 -14.19 31.45 1.59
CA THR A 177 -15.51 31.83 1.07
C THR A 177 -16.54 30.74 1.39
N GLU A 178 -17.82 31.13 1.49
CA GLU A 178 -18.91 30.17 1.75
C GLU A 178 -19.01 29.12 0.64
N GLU A 179 -18.91 29.52 -0.63
CA GLU A 179 -19.02 28.64 -1.77
C GLU A 179 -17.84 27.64 -1.83
N GLY A 180 -16.61 28.14 -1.69
CA GLY A 180 -15.43 27.25 -1.69
C GLY A 180 -15.41 26.30 -0.49
N LEU A 181 -15.89 26.75 0.68
CA LEU A 181 -16.06 25.87 1.85
C LEU A 181 -17.08 24.76 1.57
N LYS A 182 -18.25 25.07 0.97
CA LYS A 182 -19.25 24.07 0.56
C LYS A 182 -18.69 23.05 -0.41
N GLN A 183 -17.87 23.48 -1.39
CA GLN A 183 -17.19 22.58 -2.32
C GLN A 183 -16.24 21.62 -1.60
N ILE A 184 -15.42 22.12 -0.68
CA ILE A 184 -14.50 21.30 0.11
C ILE A 184 -15.25 20.32 1.02
N VAL A 185 -16.34 20.76 1.67
CA VAL A 185 -17.18 19.86 2.48
C VAL A 185 -17.84 18.78 1.64
N ALA A 186 -18.27 19.10 0.42
CA ALA A 186 -18.80 18.12 -0.53
C ALA A 186 -17.74 17.06 -0.94
N ILE A 187 -16.50 17.49 -1.18
CA ILE A 187 -15.39 16.57 -1.41
C ILE A 187 -15.14 15.70 -0.18
N LYS A 188 -15.07 16.31 1.01
CA LYS A 188 -14.90 15.57 2.27
C LYS A 188 -15.99 14.52 2.50
N ALA A 189 -17.22 14.78 2.09
CA ALA A 189 -18.34 13.83 2.20
C ALA A 189 -18.09 12.51 1.44
N LYS A 190 -17.18 12.52 0.45
CA LYS A 190 -16.77 11.34 -0.35
C LYS A 190 -15.42 10.74 0.07
N LEU A 191 -14.72 11.39 1.01
CA LEU A 191 -13.43 10.92 1.53
C LEU A 191 -13.62 10.08 2.80
N ASN A 192 -12.91 8.95 2.87
CA ASN A 192 -12.86 8.09 4.05
C ASN A 192 -14.26 7.77 4.62
N LEU A 193 -14.52 8.14 5.89
CA LEU A 193 -15.79 7.93 6.59
C LEU A 193 -16.84 9.02 6.32
N GLY A 194 -16.53 9.98 5.43
CA GLY A 194 -17.47 11.06 5.11
C GLY A 194 -17.58 12.16 6.17
N LEU A 195 -18.77 12.71 6.35
CA LEU A 195 -19.05 13.79 7.27
C LEU A 195 -19.52 13.28 8.64
N SER A 196 -19.08 13.96 9.70
CA SER A 196 -19.72 13.84 11.02
C SER A 196 -21.12 14.44 11.02
N ASP A 197 -21.98 14.03 11.96
CA ASP A 197 -23.35 14.55 12.05
C ASP A 197 -23.37 16.06 12.23
N LYS A 198 -22.48 16.63 13.04
CA LYS A 198 -22.31 18.08 13.18
C LYS A 198 -22.03 18.82 11.87
N LEU A 199 -21.29 18.19 10.95
CA LEU A 199 -21.05 18.77 9.63
C LEU A 199 -22.22 18.57 8.68
N LYS A 200 -22.95 17.46 8.77
CA LYS A 200 -24.19 17.25 8.01
C LYS A 200 -25.25 18.30 8.38
N ASP A 201 -25.40 18.57 9.67
CA ASP A 201 -26.34 19.60 10.18
C ASP A 201 -25.94 21.01 9.73
N ALA A 202 -24.61 21.30 9.73
CA ALA A 202 -24.11 22.60 9.30
C ALA A 202 -24.18 22.82 7.77
N PHE A 203 -24.16 21.73 6.99
CA PHE A 203 -24.16 21.74 5.53
C PHE A 203 -25.21 20.77 4.97
N PRO A 204 -26.53 21.07 5.15
CA PRO A 204 -27.59 20.15 4.72
C PRO A 204 -27.68 19.99 3.19
N ILE A 205 -27.20 20.99 2.44
CA ILE A 205 -27.21 21.00 0.97
C ILE A 205 -25.79 21.20 0.49
N LEU A 206 -25.27 20.19 -0.24
CA LEU A 206 -23.95 20.19 -0.81
C LEU A 206 -23.98 19.92 -2.32
N PRO A 207 -23.04 20.49 -3.09
CA PRO A 207 -22.89 20.15 -4.50
C PRO A 207 -22.55 18.67 -4.66
N SER A 208 -22.97 18.09 -5.78
CA SER A 208 -22.63 16.70 -6.10
C SER A 208 -21.14 16.55 -6.41
N VAL A 209 -20.50 15.58 -5.76
CA VAL A 209 -19.10 15.19 -6.04
C VAL A 209 -19.06 13.71 -6.37
N HIS A 210 -18.45 13.38 -7.49
CA HIS A 210 -18.21 12.01 -7.89
C HIS A 210 -16.81 11.58 -7.43
N LYS A 211 -16.72 10.43 -6.71
CA LYS A 211 -15.45 9.77 -6.41
C LYS A 211 -15.12 8.81 -7.54
N PRO A 212 -13.98 8.97 -8.25
CA PRO A 212 -13.58 8.04 -9.28
C PRO A 212 -13.39 6.63 -8.70
N LEU A 213 -13.82 5.62 -9.45
CA LEU A 213 -13.55 4.22 -9.17
C LEU A 213 -12.60 3.69 -10.24
N PHE A 214 -11.64 2.88 -9.83
CA PHE A 214 -10.63 2.32 -10.71
C PHE A 214 -10.73 0.80 -10.71
N PHE A 215 -10.71 0.24 -11.90
CA PHE A 215 -10.78 -1.20 -12.11
C PHE A 215 -9.66 -1.60 -13.06
N ASP A 216 -9.05 -2.75 -12.75
CA ASP A 216 -8.07 -3.41 -13.60
C ASP A 216 -6.73 -2.64 -13.88
N PRO A 217 -6.11 -1.98 -12.90
CA PRO A 217 -4.76 -1.43 -13.08
C PRO A 217 -3.73 -2.56 -13.16
N GLU A 218 -2.64 -2.32 -13.89
CA GLU A 218 -1.48 -3.20 -13.88
C GLU A 218 -0.60 -2.92 -12.64
N ILE A 219 0.11 -3.95 -12.17
CA ILE A 219 1.12 -3.79 -11.11
C ILE A 219 2.34 -3.10 -11.73
N PRO A 220 2.70 -1.88 -11.27
CA PRO A 220 3.66 -1.04 -11.96
C PRO A 220 5.12 -1.46 -11.74
N SER A 221 5.41 -2.12 -10.62
CA SER A 221 6.78 -2.43 -10.20
C SER A 221 6.81 -3.54 -9.15
N PRO A 222 7.85 -4.37 -9.12
CA PRO A 222 8.07 -5.32 -8.02
C PRO A 222 8.26 -4.61 -6.67
N TYR A 223 8.80 -3.40 -6.66
CA TYR A 223 8.91 -2.61 -5.42
C TYR A 223 7.54 -2.16 -4.90
N TRP A 224 6.56 -1.90 -5.78
CA TRP A 224 5.18 -1.68 -5.33
C TRP A 224 4.64 -2.89 -4.57
N VAL A 225 4.86 -4.11 -5.08
CA VAL A 225 4.44 -5.35 -4.40
C VAL A 225 5.14 -5.49 -3.03
N ALA A 226 6.45 -5.20 -2.95
CA ALA A 226 7.19 -5.24 -1.70
C ALA A 226 6.66 -4.21 -0.68
N GLY A 227 6.39 -2.98 -1.11
CA GLY A 227 5.81 -1.93 -0.28
C GLY A 227 4.40 -2.29 0.21
N PHE A 228 3.53 -2.75 -0.70
CA PHE A 228 2.17 -3.17 -0.37
C PHE A 228 2.16 -4.37 0.59
N THR A 229 3.04 -5.36 0.37
CA THR A 229 3.22 -6.50 1.26
C THR A 229 3.77 -6.08 2.63
N SER A 230 4.64 -5.08 2.70
CA SER A 230 5.14 -4.55 3.99
C SER A 230 4.02 -4.01 4.88
N GLY A 231 2.92 -3.48 4.28
CA GLY A 231 1.71 -3.13 5.01
C GLY A 231 0.79 -4.34 5.25
N GLU A 232 0.31 -4.97 4.21
CA GLU A 232 -0.84 -5.91 4.24
C GLU A 232 -0.46 -7.39 4.18
N GLY A 233 0.80 -7.74 3.88
CA GLY A 233 1.23 -9.13 3.76
C GLY A 233 1.29 -9.87 5.09
N SER A 234 1.18 -11.19 5.05
CA SER A 234 1.35 -12.07 6.20
C SER A 234 2.07 -13.35 5.82
N PHE A 235 3.14 -13.67 6.54
CA PHE A 235 3.88 -14.93 6.45
C PHE A 235 3.43 -15.82 7.58
N TYR A 236 2.66 -16.84 7.26
CA TYR A 236 1.97 -17.66 8.25
C TYR A 236 2.48 -19.09 8.26
N VAL A 237 2.62 -19.64 9.45
CA VAL A 237 2.98 -21.05 9.69
C VAL A 237 1.89 -21.71 10.51
N ARG A 238 1.30 -22.75 9.95
CA ARG A 238 0.36 -23.62 10.64
C ARG A 238 1.06 -24.91 11.06
N VAL A 239 0.98 -25.25 12.34
CA VAL A 239 1.34 -26.55 12.87
C VAL A 239 0.05 -27.14 13.43
N SER A 240 -0.37 -28.29 12.94
CA SER A 240 -1.60 -28.99 13.34
C SER A 240 -1.32 -30.47 13.52
N GLU A 241 -2.05 -31.11 14.41
CA GLU A 241 -2.01 -32.58 14.61
C GLU A 241 -2.34 -33.29 13.29
N SER A 242 -1.65 -34.38 13.03
CA SER A 242 -1.84 -35.21 11.84
C SER A 242 -1.48 -36.66 12.15
N SER A 243 -2.45 -37.56 12.02
CA SER A 243 -2.25 -39.01 12.13
C SER A 243 -1.49 -39.61 10.95
N TYR A 244 -1.30 -38.84 9.87
CA TYR A 244 -0.63 -39.32 8.64
C TYR A 244 0.87 -39.12 8.66
N THR A 245 1.41 -38.37 9.62
CA THR A 245 2.85 -38.08 9.74
C THR A 245 3.46 -38.82 10.92
N LYS A 246 4.72 -39.29 10.78
CA LYS A 246 5.45 -39.97 11.86
C LYS A 246 5.66 -39.08 13.09
N SER A 247 5.79 -37.77 12.90
CA SER A 247 5.93 -36.76 13.95
C SER A 247 4.60 -36.40 14.63
N GLY A 248 3.46 -36.99 14.22
CA GLY A 248 2.13 -36.66 14.74
C GLY A 248 1.63 -35.26 14.37
N SER A 249 2.39 -34.48 13.55
CA SER A 249 2.07 -33.11 13.21
C SER A 249 2.34 -32.80 11.73
N GLN A 250 1.56 -31.89 11.17
CA GLN A 250 1.72 -31.34 9.83
C GLN A 250 2.11 -29.86 9.93
N VAL A 251 3.12 -29.47 9.16
CA VAL A 251 3.57 -28.09 9.01
C VAL A 251 3.13 -27.56 7.65
N GLN A 252 2.45 -26.42 7.63
CA GLN A 252 2.02 -25.74 6.42
C GLN A 252 2.48 -24.28 6.45
N LEU A 253 3.17 -23.85 5.42
CA LEU A 253 3.49 -22.44 5.20
C LEU A 253 2.44 -21.83 4.28
N SER A 254 2.12 -20.55 4.51
CA SER A 254 1.23 -19.80 3.64
C SER A 254 1.64 -18.32 3.61
N PHE A 255 1.56 -17.72 2.44
CA PHE A 255 1.70 -16.29 2.24
C PHE A 255 0.34 -15.70 1.87
N TYR A 256 -0.08 -14.65 2.59
CA TYR A 256 -1.36 -13.98 2.39
C TYR A 256 -1.17 -12.48 2.16
N ILE A 257 -2.03 -11.91 1.33
CA ILE A 257 -2.32 -10.48 1.30
C ILE A 257 -3.83 -10.34 1.37
N THR A 258 -4.34 -9.63 2.39
CA THR A 258 -5.78 -9.46 2.63
C THR A 258 -6.17 -8.00 2.43
N GLN A 259 -7.27 -7.76 1.72
CA GLN A 259 -7.79 -6.43 1.44
C GLN A 259 -9.32 -6.37 1.54
N HIS A 260 -9.85 -5.15 1.69
CA HIS A 260 -11.28 -4.93 1.55
C HIS A 260 -11.77 -5.39 0.18
N ILE A 261 -12.98 -5.91 0.09
CA ILE A 261 -13.56 -6.48 -1.15
C ILE A 261 -13.55 -5.50 -2.34
N ARG A 262 -13.58 -4.20 -2.07
CA ARG A 262 -13.50 -3.15 -3.10
C ARG A 262 -12.18 -3.19 -3.90
N ASP A 263 -11.10 -3.73 -3.30
CA ASP A 263 -9.77 -3.86 -3.88
C ASP A 263 -9.45 -5.30 -4.33
N LYS A 264 -10.47 -6.17 -4.44
CA LYS A 264 -10.34 -7.58 -4.84
C LYS A 264 -9.59 -7.76 -6.17
N TYR A 265 -9.72 -6.81 -7.10
CA TYR A 265 -9.06 -6.87 -8.40
C TYR A 265 -7.53 -6.86 -8.28
N ILE A 266 -6.95 -6.10 -7.31
CA ILE A 266 -5.50 -6.10 -7.05
C ILE A 266 -5.02 -7.49 -6.60
N LEU A 267 -5.81 -8.17 -5.77
CA LEU A 267 -5.49 -9.53 -5.33
C LEU A 267 -5.54 -10.53 -6.49
N SER A 268 -6.46 -10.33 -7.43
CA SER A 268 -6.52 -11.13 -8.68
C SER A 268 -5.30 -10.87 -9.56
N LYS A 269 -4.82 -9.61 -9.66
CA LYS A 269 -3.60 -9.26 -10.40
C LYS A 269 -2.34 -9.90 -9.80
N LEU A 270 -2.28 -10.05 -8.46
CA LEU A 270 -1.16 -10.76 -7.82
C LEU A 270 -1.06 -12.23 -8.26
N ILE A 271 -2.21 -12.89 -8.54
CA ILE A 271 -2.18 -14.26 -9.07
C ILE A 271 -1.48 -14.30 -10.44
N SER A 272 -1.87 -13.40 -11.34
CA SER A 272 -1.24 -13.30 -12.67
C SER A 272 0.22 -12.84 -12.59
N TYR A 273 0.53 -11.96 -11.63
CA TYR A 273 1.87 -11.42 -11.44
C TYR A 273 2.87 -12.47 -10.92
N PHE A 274 2.47 -13.29 -9.94
CA PHE A 274 3.29 -14.36 -9.38
C PHE A 274 3.16 -15.68 -10.15
N GLU A 275 2.16 -15.80 -11.04
CA GLU A 275 1.77 -17.03 -11.75
C GLU A 275 1.40 -18.20 -10.82
N VAL A 276 1.18 -17.91 -9.54
CA VAL A 276 0.84 -18.87 -8.48
C VAL A 276 -0.14 -18.25 -7.48
N GLY A 277 -0.70 -19.10 -6.63
CA GLY A 277 -1.64 -18.69 -5.59
C GLY A 277 -3.10 -18.73 -6.05
N ARG A 278 -3.97 -18.32 -5.16
CA ARG A 278 -5.43 -18.32 -5.37
C ARG A 278 -6.09 -17.14 -4.65
N LEU A 279 -7.27 -16.78 -5.10
CA LEU A 279 -8.11 -15.79 -4.44
C LEU A 279 -9.10 -16.48 -3.49
N HIS A 280 -9.14 -16.04 -2.25
CA HIS A 280 -10.21 -16.35 -1.31
C HIS A 280 -11.15 -15.15 -1.20
N ASP A 281 -12.42 -15.39 -1.43
CA ASP A 281 -13.49 -14.44 -1.21
C ASP A 281 -14.25 -14.83 0.03
N SER A 282 -14.25 -13.98 1.03
CA SER A 282 -15.04 -14.19 2.23
C SER A 282 -16.47 -13.70 2.01
N TYR A 283 -17.28 -14.50 1.34
CA TYR A 283 -18.68 -14.19 1.06
C TYR A 283 -19.37 -13.52 2.27
N GLY A 284 -19.81 -12.28 2.10
CA GLY A 284 -20.55 -11.53 3.11
C GLY A 284 -19.71 -10.85 4.22
N LYS A 285 -18.38 -11.07 4.31
CA LYS A 285 -17.52 -10.47 5.35
C LYS A 285 -16.77 -9.21 4.92
N GLY A 286 -16.92 -8.76 3.67
CA GLY A 286 -16.36 -7.52 3.17
C GLY A 286 -14.85 -7.52 2.91
N TRP A 287 -14.19 -8.69 2.88
CA TRP A 287 -12.76 -8.81 2.57
C TRP A 287 -12.47 -9.94 1.57
N ALA A 288 -11.35 -9.88 0.90
CA ALA A 288 -10.79 -10.94 0.06
C ALA A 288 -9.29 -11.09 0.35
N SER A 289 -8.72 -12.26 0.04
CA SER A 289 -7.30 -12.55 0.24
C SER A 289 -6.70 -13.25 -0.97
N TYR A 290 -5.50 -12.82 -1.36
CA TYR A 290 -4.58 -13.64 -2.12
C TYR A 290 -3.89 -14.62 -1.17
N GLU A 291 -3.79 -15.90 -1.54
CA GLU A 291 -3.09 -16.94 -0.79
C GLU A 291 -2.17 -17.75 -1.70
N CYS A 292 -0.92 -17.95 -1.27
CA CYS A 292 0.00 -18.95 -1.81
C CYS A 292 0.37 -19.91 -0.67
N SER A 293 -0.01 -21.20 -0.78
CA SER A 293 0.22 -22.22 0.27
C SER A 293 0.86 -23.50 -0.24
N LYS A 294 0.99 -23.70 -1.55
CA LYS A 294 1.73 -24.82 -2.11
C LYS A 294 3.23 -24.58 -1.95
N PHE A 295 3.92 -25.51 -1.27
CA PHE A 295 5.32 -25.33 -0.88
C PHE A 295 6.27 -25.11 -2.08
N SER A 296 6.07 -25.83 -3.20
CA SER A 296 6.86 -25.61 -4.43
C SER A 296 6.73 -24.19 -4.95
N ASP A 297 5.53 -23.61 -4.91
CA ASP A 297 5.24 -22.29 -5.43
C ASP A 297 5.83 -21.21 -4.49
N ILE A 298 5.77 -21.45 -3.17
CA ILE A 298 6.43 -20.63 -2.15
C ILE A 298 7.93 -20.58 -2.40
N LYS A 299 8.55 -21.75 -2.56
CA LYS A 299 10.00 -21.89 -2.75
C LYS A 299 10.49 -21.27 -4.05
N LEU A 300 9.76 -21.46 -5.14
CA LEU A 300 10.20 -21.05 -6.48
C LEU A 300 9.83 -19.61 -6.84
N ASN A 301 8.78 -19.06 -6.23
CA ASN A 301 8.27 -17.75 -6.61
C ASN A 301 8.29 -16.73 -5.45
N ILE A 302 7.74 -17.07 -4.28
CA ILE A 302 7.53 -16.08 -3.20
C ILE A 302 8.85 -15.76 -2.48
N ILE A 303 9.62 -16.78 -2.06
CA ILE A 303 10.89 -16.58 -1.35
C ILE A 303 11.90 -15.84 -2.22
N PRO A 304 12.18 -16.24 -3.48
CA PRO A 304 13.12 -15.51 -4.32
C PRO A 304 12.69 -14.08 -4.62
N PHE A 305 11.39 -13.85 -4.77
CA PHE A 305 10.86 -12.51 -5.02
C PHE A 305 11.18 -11.55 -3.87
N PHE A 306 10.82 -11.89 -2.63
CA PHE A 306 11.06 -11.00 -1.48
C PHE A 306 12.52 -10.99 -1.02
N SER A 307 13.32 -11.98 -1.39
CA SER A 307 14.79 -11.93 -1.25
C SER A 307 15.43 -10.90 -2.17
N LYS A 308 14.88 -10.71 -3.37
CA LYS A 308 15.34 -9.70 -4.35
C LYS A 308 14.73 -8.32 -4.10
N TYR A 309 13.47 -8.26 -3.71
CA TYR A 309 12.72 -7.03 -3.43
C TYR A 309 12.30 -7.02 -1.95
N PRO A 310 13.15 -6.49 -1.06
CA PRO A 310 12.99 -6.71 0.37
C PRO A 310 11.78 -5.99 0.97
N ILE A 311 11.16 -6.65 1.93
CA ILE A 311 10.15 -6.11 2.82
C ILE A 311 10.82 -5.27 3.88
N VAL A 312 10.13 -4.25 4.38
CA VAL A 312 10.64 -3.35 5.42
C VAL A 312 9.79 -3.46 6.69
N GLY A 313 10.37 -3.15 7.84
CA GLY A 313 9.71 -3.24 9.14
C GLY A 313 9.84 -4.62 9.80
N LEU A 314 9.08 -4.82 10.87
CA LEU A 314 9.07 -6.10 11.60
C LEU A 314 8.61 -7.27 10.73
N LYS A 315 7.80 -7.02 9.75
CA LYS A 315 7.36 -8.05 8.80
C LYS A 315 8.51 -8.68 8.02
N ASN A 316 9.64 -7.98 7.86
CA ASN A 316 10.86 -8.56 7.30
C ASN A 316 11.46 -9.64 8.23
N LYS A 317 11.44 -9.43 9.55
CA LYS A 317 11.85 -10.46 10.51
C LYS A 317 10.95 -11.70 10.41
N ASP A 318 9.62 -11.48 10.27
CA ASP A 318 8.68 -12.57 10.08
C ASP A 318 8.94 -13.35 8.78
N PHE A 319 9.29 -12.66 7.70
CA PHE A 319 9.70 -13.28 6.44
C PHE A 319 10.99 -14.11 6.60
N GLN A 320 12.00 -13.57 7.29
CA GLN A 320 13.26 -14.30 7.55
C GLN A 320 13.02 -15.57 8.37
N ASP A 321 12.21 -15.50 9.43
CA ASP A 321 11.85 -16.66 10.25
C ASP A 321 11.04 -17.67 9.45
N TRP A 322 10.13 -17.20 8.59
CA TRP A 322 9.37 -18.04 7.68
C TRP A 322 10.27 -18.77 6.68
N CYS A 323 11.33 -18.12 6.17
CA CYS A 323 12.34 -18.74 5.31
C CYS A 323 13.15 -19.82 6.05
N LYS A 324 13.50 -19.61 7.33
CA LYS A 324 14.15 -20.65 8.16
C LYS A 324 13.27 -21.90 8.29
N ILE A 325 11.97 -21.69 8.52
CA ILE A 325 11.01 -22.80 8.58
C ILE A 325 10.85 -23.47 7.20
N ALA A 326 10.83 -22.70 6.11
CA ALA A 326 10.80 -23.23 4.76
C ALA A 326 12.00 -24.18 4.47
N ASN A 327 13.19 -23.81 4.93
CA ASN A 327 14.37 -24.69 4.83
C ASN A 327 14.20 -25.98 5.61
N LEU A 328 13.69 -25.96 6.84
CA LEU A 328 13.40 -27.17 7.64
C LEU A 328 12.33 -28.05 6.99
N VAL A 329 11.40 -27.48 6.25
CA VAL A 329 10.42 -28.24 5.46
C VAL A 329 11.08 -28.86 4.22
N GLU A 330 11.96 -28.14 3.56
CA GLU A 330 12.69 -28.63 2.37
C GLU A 330 13.60 -29.79 2.69
N THR A 331 14.39 -29.70 3.77
CA THR A 331 15.29 -30.77 4.25
C THR A 331 14.54 -31.93 4.89
N LYS A 332 13.21 -31.83 5.04
CA LYS A 332 12.33 -32.79 5.71
C LYS A 332 12.57 -32.91 7.23
N ASP A 333 13.30 -31.98 7.83
CA ASP A 333 13.53 -31.96 9.29
C ASP A 333 12.21 -31.80 10.06
N HIS A 334 11.20 -31.13 9.47
CA HIS A 334 9.84 -31.01 10.03
C HIS A 334 9.13 -32.36 10.30
N LEU A 335 9.68 -33.47 9.78
CA LEU A 335 9.18 -34.82 10.03
C LEU A 335 9.81 -35.48 11.26
N THR A 336 10.84 -34.87 11.85
CA THR A 336 11.47 -35.28 13.08
C THR A 336 10.96 -34.51 14.28
N GLU A 337 11.04 -35.08 15.49
CA GLU A 337 10.63 -34.43 16.73
C GLU A 337 11.48 -33.16 17.01
N GLU A 338 12.81 -33.27 16.78
CA GLU A 338 13.74 -32.15 16.94
C GLU A 338 13.44 -31.00 15.97
N GLY A 339 13.24 -31.30 14.69
CA GLY A 339 12.93 -30.29 13.69
C GLY A 339 11.57 -29.63 13.90
N LEU A 340 10.57 -30.42 14.36
CA LEU A 340 9.26 -29.86 14.74
C LEU A 340 9.36 -28.92 15.94
N THR A 341 10.15 -29.26 16.94
CA THR A 341 10.42 -28.41 18.11
C THR A 341 11.04 -27.08 17.68
N LYS A 342 12.07 -27.09 16.81
CA LYS A 342 12.68 -25.86 16.25
C LYS A 342 11.66 -25.01 15.50
N ILE A 343 10.77 -25.63 14.71
CA ILE A 343 9.71 -24.88 13.98
C ILE A 343 8.76 -24.21 14.96
N VAL A 344 8.36 -24.88 16.02
CA VAL A 344 7.45 -24.32 17.04
C VAL A 344 8.11 -23.14 17.78
N GLU A 345 9.40 -23.24 18.10
CA GLU A 345 10.16 -22.15 18.71
C GLU A 345 10.27 -20.93 17.81
N ILE A 346 10.67 -21.09 16.53
CA ILE A 346 10.72 -19.98 15.57
C ILE A 346 9.34 -19.34 15.43
N LYS A 347 8.30 -20.16 15.29
CA LYS A 347 6.91 -19.67 15.14
C LYS A 347 6.45 -18.82 16.32
N LYS A 348 6.86 -19.11 17.57
CA LYS A 348 6.54 -18.29 18.75
C LYS A 348 7.05 -16.87 18.63
N GLY A 349 8.16 -16.62 17.91
CA GLY A 349 8.71 -15.29 17.62
C GLY A 349 8.07 -14.58 16.43
N MET A 350 7.03 -15.12 15.77
CA MET A 350 6.48 -14.55 14.54
C MET A 350 5.16 -13.81 14.77
N ASN A 351 4.90 -12.82 13.90
CA ASN A 351 3.65 -12.05 13.82
C ASN A 351 3.29 -11.38 15.17
N LYS A 352 2.06 -11.55 15.63
CA LYS A 352 1.56 -10.94 16.88
C LYS A 352 2.23 -11.49 18.15
N GLN A 353 2.95 -12.61 18.06
CA GLN A 353 3.63 -13.24 19.20
C GLN A 353 5.06 -12.69 19.39
N ARG A 354 5.60 -11.92 18.44
CA ARG A 354 6.94 -11.31 18.53
C ARG A 354 7.03 -10.36 19.73
N SER A 355 7.96 -10.63 20.64
CA SER A 355 8.24 -9.75 21.78
C SER A 355 8.90 -8.44 21.34
N TRP A 356 9.02 -7.47 22.29
CA TRP A 356 9.63 -6.17 22.01
C TRP A 356 11.16 -6.22 22.00
N ASP A 357 11.72 -7.25 22.63
CA ASP A 357 13.15 -7.37 22.93
C ASP A 357 13.88 -8.25 21.89
N ASP A 358 13.16 -8.71 20.85
CA ASP A 358 13.70 -9.57 19.77
C ASP A 358 14.23 -8.76 18.55
#